data_d266a597f0af4676ce80167687b5a7da
#
_entry.id   d266a597f0af4676ce80167687b5a7da
#
_cell.length_a   1.000
_cell.length_b   1.000
_cell.length_c   1.000
_cell.angle_alpha   90.00
_cell.angle_beta   90.00
_cell.angle_gamma   90.00
#
_symmetry.space_group_name_H-M   'P 1'
#
loop_
_entity.id
_entity.type
_entity.pdbx_description
1 polymer ?
#
loop_
_entity_poly.entity_id
_entity_poly.type
_entity_poly.pdbx_seq_one_letter_code
_entity_poly.pdbx_strand_id
1 'polypeptide(L)'
;MGLFSKNDNTNNLSERWVKEGQQFKDQLNAFLDAIYKGGDGPEEPQETRGDIAEVVYHKAIELNKAGDHKKLRELFPPAYEPFQQYYDGISRSINQVIVLKDNTIVVRADGNVYTNDGNVYLLENDKVSKQKGIRAIGISANKEYVVKVTKKEVQVFSDWNGEPIHIFKYPKGYGKATENIKVANFKKEGLIVLTAAVFNDGKRVLLATTNGIFILGETGSECVLPTQEMLPEFIENFYEEYDEDETFEVSLDYFHASLSPDNTKIATGFQMSEHFIFEEKNKQFQLTSKIQARSEYPHAVGFHDKLNHIALASCHYQQSGVIGMDLSHLPIEANTSWYQDFDDRFDQMNDNLWIFSILPYKEGYLLGANNGYIWYINPKNPEDKAYLHVGGTIMSMDFSADKKHLVVGTFSGYVIKFDMTATERDKTLVTDMNVKETNRWAIWQDTEPLIW
;
A
#
# COMPACT_ATOMS: atom_id res chain seq x y z
N MET A 1 -37.41 21.52 -32.68
CA MET A 1 -36.36 21.13 -31.71
C MET A 1 -36.91 20.02 -30.85
N GLY A 2 -36.49 18.78 -31.16
CA GLY A 2 -37.07 17.55 -30.60
C GLY A 2 -36.66 17.35 -29.15
N LEU A 3 -37.64 17.12 -28.31
CA LEU A 3 -37.51 16.56 -26.98
C LEU A 3 -37.00 15.09 -27.10
N PHE A 4 -35.72 14.91 -27.13
CA PHE A 4 -35.16 13.60 -26.75
C PHE A 4 -35.38 13.45 -25.25
N SER A 5 -36.12 12.41 -24.85
CA SER A 5 -36.40 12.17 -23.43
C SER A 5 -35.08 11.92 -22.69
N LYS A 6 -34.92 12.43 -21.47
CA LYS A 6 -33.73 12.19 -20.63
C LYS A 6 -33.39 10.69 -20.45
N ASN A 7 -34.38 9.81 -20.60
CA ASN A 7 -34.23 8.35 -20.48
C ASN A 7 -33.54 7.70 -21.71
N ASP A 8 -33.86 8.17 -22.93
CA ASP A 8 -33.27 7.60 -24.17
C ASP A 8 -31.78 7.89 -24.24
N ASN A 9 -31.35 9.05 -23.76
CA ASN A 9 -29.93 9.44 -23.75
C ASN A 9 -29.10 8.63 -22.74
N THR A 10 -29.69 8.27 -21.58
CA THR A 10 -29.03 7.46 -20.54
C THR A 10 -28.86 6.00 -20.97
N ASN A 11 -29.84 5.42 -21.63
CA ASN A 11 -29.75 4.04 -22.12
C ASN A 11 -28.69 3.88 -23.20
N ASN A 12 -28.63 4.79 -24.16
CA ASN A 12 -27.60 4.78 -25.22
C ASN A 12 -26.18 4.97 -24.64
N LEU A 13 -26.04 5.85 -23.63
CA LEU A 13 -24.78 6.06 -22.93
C LEU A 13 -24.33 4.80 -22.17
N SER A 14 -25.24 4.15 -21.47
CA SER A 14 -24.99 2.92 -20.73
C SER A 14 -24.62 1.75 -21.66
N GLU A 15 -25.36 1.57 -22.76
CA GLU A 15 -25.06 0.53 -23.75
C GLU A 15 -23.66 0.70 -24.34
N ARG A 16 -23.30 1.93 -24.69
CA ARG A 16 -21.95 2.26 -25.17
C ARG A 16 -20.90 1.95 -24.12
N TRP A 17 -21.10 2.42 -22.86
CA TRP A 17 -20.18 2.22 -21.76
C TRP A 17 -19.88 0.74 -21.49
N VAL A 18 -20.95 -0.08 -21.44
CA VAL A 18 -20.83 -1.52 -21.20
C VAL A 18 -20.16 -2.22 -22.37
N LYS A 19 -20.59 -1.95 -23.61
CA LYS A 19 -20.09 -2.61 -24.82
C LYS A 19 -18.61 -2.32 -25.07
N GLU A 20 -18.23 -1.04 -25.10
CA GLU A 20 -16.84 -0.64 -25.35
C GLU A 20 -15.93 -1.06 -24.18
N GLY A 21 -16.44 -1.00 -22.94
CA GLY A 21 -15.70 -1.46 -21.76
C GLY A 21 -15.42 -2.96 -21.78
N GLN A 22 -16.38 -3.79 -22.20
CA GLN A 22 -16.12 -5.22 -22.34
C GLN A 22 -15.15 -5.51 -23.48
N GLN A 23 -15.26 -4.81 -24.61
CA GLN A 23 -14.34 -4.94 -25.72
C GLN A 23 -12.89 -4.59 -25.33
N PHE A 24 -12.70 -3.48 -24.60
CA PHE A 24 -11.39 -3.10 -24.07
C PHE A 24 -10.80 -4.18 -23.16
N LYS A 25 -11.58 -4.70 -22.20
CA LYS A 25 -11.14 -5.76 -21.30
C LYS A 25 -10.76 -7.05 -22.02
N ASP A 26 -11.55 -7.46 -23.00
CA ASP A 26 -11.27 -8.66 -23.80
C ASP A 26 -9.97 -8.52 -24.59
N GLN A 27 -9.72 -7.33 -25.17
CA GLN A 27 -8.48 -7.02 -25.88
C GLN A 27 -7.28 -6.96 -24.94
N LEU A 28 -7.42 -6.33 -23.76
CA LEU A 28 -6.36 -6.24 -22.77
C LEU A 28 -6.01 -7.62 -22.20
N ASN A 29 -6.99 -8.47 -21.95
CA ASN A 29 -6.73 -9.87 -21.56
C ASN A 29 -5.95 -10.62 -22.65
N ALA A 30 -6.33 -10.47 -23.93
CA ALA A 30 -5.62 -11.14 -25.03
C ALA A 30 -4.18 -10.64 -25.19
N PHE A 31 -3.96 -9.33 -25.03
CA PHE A 31 -2.64 -8.71 -25.03
C PHE A 31 -1.75 -9.28 -23.90
N LEU A 32 -2.27 -9.30 -22.68
CA LEU A 32 -1.53 -9.78 -21.52
C LEU A 32 -1.26 -11.28 -21.58
N ASP A 33 -2.25 -12.09 -21.97
CA ASP A 33 -2.08 -13.53 -22.14
C ASP A 33 -0.97 -13.86 -23.16
N ALA A 34 -0.82 -13.05 -24.22
CA ALA A 34 0.24 -13.25 -25.22
C ALA A 34 1.63 -12.87 -24.67
N ILE A 35 1.76 -11.68 -24.05
CA ILE A 35 3.03 -11.24 -23.42
C ILE A 35 3.45 -12.25 -22.34
N TYR A 36 2.51 -12.70 -21.55
CA TYR A 36 2.73 -13.61 -20.44
C TYR A 36 3.25 -14.98 -20.88
N LYS A 37 2.88 -15.42 -22.08
CA LYS A 37 3.37 -16.65 -22.71
C LYS A 37 4.68 -16.47 -23.47
N GLY A 38 5.27 -15.26 -23.45
CA GLY A 38 6.53 -14.95 -24.14
C GLY A 38 6.40 -14.85 -25.66
N GLY A 39 5.19 -14.53 -26.16
CA GLY A 39 4.90 -14.33 -27.59
C GLY A 39 4.79 -12.85 -27.97
N ASP A 40 4.85 -12.60 -29.30
CA ASP A 40 4.46 -11.31 -29.86
C ASP A 40 2.94 -11.21 -29.74
N GLY A 41 2.47 -10.37 -28.83
CA GLY A 41 1.05 -10.11 -28.61
C GLY A 41 0.44 -9.15 -29.64
N PRO A 42 -0.91 -9.00 -29.65
CA PRO A 42 -1.53 -7.89 -30.36
C PRO A 42 -1.04 -6.55 -29.79
N GLU A 43 -1.31 -5.45 -30.49
CA GLU A 43 -1.04 -4.12 -29.94
C GLU A 43 -1.83 -3.89 -28.64
N GLU A 44 -1.26 -3.14 -27.70
CA GLU A 44 -1.93 -2.76 -26.48
C GLU A 44 -3.22 -1.98 -26.79
N PRO A 45 -4.38 -2.41 -26.28
CA PRO A 45 -5.65 -1.80 -26.61
C PRO A 45 -5.74 -0.38 -26.08
N GLN A 46 -6.41 0.48 -26.87
CA GLN A 46 -6.68 1.86 -26.48
C GLN A 46 -8.08 2.00 -25.90
N GLU A 47 -8.21 2.72 -24.81
CA GLU A 47 -9.51 3.05 -24.20
C GLU A 47 -10.25 4.11 -25.06
N THR A 48 -11.50 3.85 -25.41
CA THR A 48 -12.30 4.72 -26.29
C THR A 48 -13.36 5.55 -25.57
N ARG A 49 -13.65 5.27 -24.29
CA ARG A 49 -14.74 5.88 -23.51
C ARG A 49 -14.38 7.19 -22.82
N GLY A 50 -13.15 7.72 -23.02
CA GLY A 50 -12.70 8.96 -22.38
C GLY A 50 -13.60 10.17 -22.69
N ASP A 51 -14.18 10.24 -23.91
CA ASP A 51 -15.09 11.31 -24.34
C ASP A 51 -16.45 11.34 -23.61
N ILE A 52 -16.87 10.23 -23.01
CA ILE A 52 -18.11 10.12 -22.22
C ILE A 52 -17.85 10.00 -20.72
N ALA A 53 -16.60 9.97 -20.28
CA ALA A 53 -16.23 9.74 -18.89
C ALA A 53 -16.81 10.81 -17.94
N GLU A 54 -16.79 12.08 -18.33
CA GLU A 54 -17.35 13.19 -17.53
C GLU A 54 -18.84 13.01 -17.27
N VAL A 55 -19.59 12.62 -18.31
CA VAL A 55 -21.04 12.40 -18.18
C VAL A 55 -21.31 11.23 -17.24
N VAL A 56 -20.54 10.14 -17.35
CA VAL A 56 -20.66 8.97 -16.46
C VAL A 56 -20.27 9.32 -15.03
N TYR A 57 -19.22 10.13 -14.82
CA TYR A 57 -18.83 10.64 -13.51
C TYR A 57 -19.98 11.38 -12.82
N HIS A 58 -20.64 12.31 -13.51
CA HIS A 58 -21.79 13.02 -12.96
C HIS A 58 -22.99 12.10 -12.69
N LYS A 59 -23.22 11.08 -13.54
CA LYS A 59 -24.24 10.07 -13.30
C LYS A 59 -23.94 9.19 -12.09
N ALA A 60 -22.68 8.84 -11.87
CA ALA A 60 -22.23 8.11 -10.68
C ALA A 60 -22.56 8.90 -9.40
N ILE A 61 -22.26 10.21 -9.38
CA ILE A 61 -22.60 11.09 -8.26
C ILE A 61 -24.13 11.16 -8.05
N GLU A 62 -24.91 11.33 -9.12
CA GLU A 62 -26.38 11.41 -9.06
C GLU A 62 -26.98 10.13 -8.47
N LEU A 63 -26.56 8.95 -8.94
CA LEU A 63 -27.06 7.65 -8.49
C LEU A 63 -26.63 7.36 -7.04
N ASN A 64 -25.40 7.76 -6.65
CA ASN A 64 -24.96 7.64 -5.25
C ASN A 64 -25.80 8.49 -4.29
N LYS A 65 -26.10 9.73 -4.66
CA LYS A 65 -26.98 10.60 -3.86
C LYS A 65 -28.40 10.03 -3.71
N ALA A 66 -28.87 9.28 -4.69
CA ALA A 66 -30.16 8.59 -4.63
C ALA A 66 -30.13 7.24 -3.87
N GLY A 67 -28.92 6.75 -3.50
CA GLY A 67 -28.73 5.41 -2.91
C GLY A 67 -28.85 4.25 -3.91
N ASP A 68 -28.84 4.56 -5.21
CA ASP A 68 -29.05 3.58 -6.28
C ASP A 68 -27.74 2.88 -6.74
N HIS A 69 -26.92 2.41 -5.79
CA HIS A 69 -25.59 1.83 -6.07
C HIS A 69 -25.64 0.62 -7.00
N LYS A 70 -26.65 -0.26 -6.82
CA LYS A 70 -26.87 -1.41 -7.71
C LYS A 70 -27.13 -0.98 -9.14
N LYS A 71 -28.00 0.02 -9.33
CA LYS A 71 -28.31 0.57 -10.65
C LYS A 71 -27.08 1.24 -11.28
N LEU A 72 -26.24 1.92 -10.48
CA LEU A 72 -24.98 2.49 -10.96
C LEU A 72 -24.11 1.39 -11.55
N ARG A 73 -23.87 0.31 -10.83
CA ARG A 73 -23.02 -0.81 -11.27
C ARG A 73 -23.59 -1.52 -12.51
N GLU A 74 -24.92 -1.65 -12.61
CA GLU A 74 -25.59 -2.24 -13.77
C GLU A 74 -25.48 -1.37 -15.03
N LEU A 75 -25.69 -0.06 -14.90
CA LEU A 75 -25.66 0.85 -16.04
C LEU A 75 -24.23 1.24 -16.45
N PHE A 76 -23.37 1.45 -15.49
CA PHE A 76 -22.00 1.91 -15.67
C PHE A 76 -21.03 1.07 -14.84
N PRO A 77 -20.71 -0.18 -15.27
CA PRO A 77 -19.70 -0.98 -14.58
C PRO A 77 -18.42 -0.19 -14.33
N PRO A 78 -17.77 -0.36 -13.15
CA PRO A 78 -16.63 0.44 -12.79
C PRO A 78 -15.46 0.23 -13.77
N ALA A 79 -14.75 1.30 -14.05
CA ALA A 79 -13.58 1.33 -14.90
C ALA A 79 -12.55 2.31 -14.34
N TYR A 80 -11.30 2.14 -14.72
CA TYR A 80 -10.22 3.07 -14.38
C TYR A 80 -9.87 3.96 -15.59
N GLU A 81 -9.57 3.34 -16.71
CA GLU A 81 -8.95 3.96 -17.87
C GLU A 81 -9.73 5.17 -18.43
N PRO A 82 -11.07 5.13 -18.52
CA PRO A 82 -11.81 6.28 -19.05
C PRO A 82 -11.65 7.56 -18.22
N PHE A 83 -11.34 7.42 -16.94
CA PHE A 83 -11.23 8.56 -16.00
C PHE A 83 -9.79 9.07 -15.84
N GLN A 84 -8.79 8.51 -16.53
CA GLN A 84 -7.37 8.87 -16.33
C GLN A 84 -7.11 10.39 -16.39
N GLN A 85 -7.72 11.09 -17.33
CA GLN A 85 -7.56 12.54 -17.49
C GLN A 85 -8.10 13.39 -16.33
N TYR A 86 -8.88 12.78 -15.41
CA TYR A 86 -9.48 13.50 -14.28
C TYR A 86 -8.75 13.26 -12.96
N TYR A 87 -7.96 12.18 -12.85
CA TYR A 87 -7.41 11.76 -11.56
C TYR A 87 -6.49 12.78 -10.92
N ASP A 88 -5.66 13.48 -11.68
CA ASP A 88 -4.74 14.50 -11.15
C ASP A 88 -5.47 15.60 -10.35
N GLY A 89 -6.72 15.90 -10.73
CA GLY A 89 -7.54 16.92 -10.07
C GLY A 89 -8.48 16.42 -8.98
N ILE A 90 -8.82 15.12 -8.96
CA ILE A 90 -9.87 14.59 -8.10
C ILE A 90 -9.46 13.44 -7.20
N SER A 91 -8.42 12.68 -7.52
CA SER A 91 -8.07 11.48 -6.77
C SER A 91 -7.50 11.79 -5.39
N ARG A 92 -7.70 10.84 -4.48
CA ARG A 92 -7.03 10.76 -3.18
C ARG A 92 -6.29 9.44 -3.10
N SER A 93 -4.99 9.47 -2.88
CA SER A 93 -4.19 8.24 -2.75
C SER A 93 -4.64 7.43 -1.53
N ILE A 94 -4.98 6.16 -1.73
CA ILE A 94 -5.34 5.23 -0.65
C ILE A 94 -4.06 4.63 -0.07
N ASN A 95 -3.41 5.39 0.79
CA ASN A 95 -2.09 5.06 1.32
C ASN A 95 -2.08 3.91 2.33
N GLN A 96 -3.19 3.66 3.02
CA GLN A 96 -3.32 2.54 3.94
C GLN A 96 -4.68 1.88 3.79
N VAL A 97 -4.66 0.56 3.78
CA VAL A 97 -5.85 -0.31 3.88
C VAL A 97 -5.60 -1.28 5.03
N ILE A 98 -6.55 -1.40 5.93
CA ILE A 98 -6.60 -2.49 6.91
C ILE A 98 -7.99 -3.13 6.89
N VAL A 99 -8.04 -4.44 7.00
CA VAL A 99 -9.27 -5.20 7.16
C VAL A 99 -9.34 -5.70 8.59
N LEU A 100 -10.33 -5.24 9.34
CA LEU A 100 -10.54 -5.61 10.72
C LEU A 100 -11.00 -7.07 10.85
N LYS A 101 -10.96 -7.62 12.05
CA LYS A 101 -11.34 -9.01 12.35
C LYS A 101 -12.80 -9.32 11.95
N ASP A 102 -13.69 -8.35 12.03
CA ASP A 102 -15.10 -8.45 11.63
C ASP A 102 -15.34 -8.19 10.12
N ASN A 103 -14.28 -8.10 9.33
CA ASN A 103 -14.26 -7.77 7.91
C ASN A 103 -14.64 -6.30 7.57
N THR A 104 -14.78 -5.43 8.55
CA THR A 104 -14.87 -3.99 8.30
C THR A 104 -13.56 -3.48 7.70
N ILE A 105 -13.66 -2.65 6.67
CA ILE A 105 -12.49 -2.09 5.98
C ILE A 105 -12.25 -0.67 6.50
N VAL A 106 -11.01 -0.37 6.86
CA VAL A 106 -10.59 0.98 7.21
C VAL A 106 -9.51 1.43 6.25
N VAL A 107 -9.65 2.61 5.71
CA VAL A 107 -8.69 3.16 4.77
C VAL A 107 -8.28 4.59 5.14
N ARG A 108 -7.03 4.93 4.82
CA ARG A 108 -6.55 6.31 4.83
C ARG A 108 -6.38 6.80 3.40
N ALA A 109 -7.01 7.93 3.09
CA ALA A 109 -6.95 8.59 1.80
C ALA A 109 -6.34 9.98 1.95
N ASP A 110 -5.20 10.23 1.34
CA ASP A 110 -4.41 11.47 1.40
C ASP A 110 -4.36 12.16 0.03
N GLY A 111 -3.91 13.42 0.00
CA GLY A 111 -3.70 14.15 -1.24
C GLY A 111 -2.48 13.65 -2.03
N ASN A 112 -1.51 13.04 -1.33
CA ASN A 112 -0.29 12.48 -1.90
C ASN A 112 0.15 11.26 -1.07
N VAL A 113 1.06 10.45 -1.63
CA VAL A 113 1.61 9.24 -0.99
C VAL A 113 2.44 9.55 0.27
N TYR A 114 3.02 10.73 0.36
CA TYR A 114 3.93 11.13 1.45
C TYR A 114 3.34 12.20 2.39
N THR A 115 2.03 12.30 2.45
CA THR A 115 1.34 13.26 3.32
C THR A 115 0.44 12.57 4.35
N ASN A 116 0.06 13.32 5.39
CA ASN A 116 -0.98 12.95 6.36
C ASN A 116 -2.10 13.99 6.37
N ASP A 117 -2.40 14.57 5.21
CA ASP A 117 -3.36 15.66 5.06
C ASP A 117 -4.79 15.17 4.81
N GLY A 118 -4.94 13.88 4.59
CA GLY A 118 -6.20 13.27 4.22
C GLY A 118 -7.08 12.84 5.38
N ASN A 119 -7.91 11.87 5.09
CA ASN A 119 -8.93 11.38 6.01
C ASN A 119 -8.91 9.86 6.11
N VAL A 120 -9.36 9.37 7.26
CA VAL A 120 -9.64 7.94 7.47
C VAL A 120 -11.13 7.70 7.26
N TYR A 121 -11.45 6.62 6.55
CA TYR A 121 -12.81 6.17 6.29
C TYR A 121 -13.01 4.74 6.74
N LEU A 122 -14.18 4.48 7.29
CA LEU A 122 -14.69 3.15 7.57
C LEU A 122 -15.65 2.78 6.45
N LEU A 123 -15.39 1.65 5.79
CA LEU A 123 -16.15 1.17 4.65
C LEU A 123 -16.90 -0.10 5.05
N GLU A 124 -18.21 -0.03 5.00
CA GLU A 124 -19.13 -1.15 5.10
C GLU A 124 -19.85 -1.25 3.75
N ASN A 125 -20.47 -2.37 3.43
CA ASN A 125 -21.00 -2.64 2.08
C ASN A 125 -21.68 -1.42 1.42
N ASP A 126 -22.70 -0.87 2.09
CA ASP A 126 -23.53 0.21 1.55
C ASP A 126 -23.36 1.53 2.33
N LYS A 127 -22.28 1.63 3.13
CA LYS A 127 -22.06 2.79 3.99
C LYS A 127 -20.59 3.15 4.06
N VAL A 128 -20.32 4.44 3.97
CA VAL A 128 -19.00 5.02 4.20
C VAL A 128 -19.11 6.03 5.33
N SER A 129 -18.22 5.95 6.30
CA SER A 129 -18.17 6.91 7.40
C SER A 129 -16.77 7.49 7.61
N LYS A 130 -16.69 8.81 7.62
CA LYS A 130 -15.44 9.54 7.87
C LYS A 130 -15.08 9.51 9.35
N GLN A 131 -13.84 9.12 9.64
CA GLN A 131 -13.28 9.06 10.99
C GLN A 131 -12.43 10.31 11.26
N LYS A 132 -12.84 11.12 12.22
CA LYS A 132 -12.17 12.40 12.49
C LYS A 132 -10.96 12.25 13.39
N GLY A 133 -9.92 13.05 13.13
CA GLY A 133 -8.77 13.20 14.04
C GLY A 133 -7.73 12.07 13.96
N ILE A 134 -7.90 11.10 13.09
CA ILE A 134 -6.95 10.00 12.85
C ILE A 134 -6.07 10.39 11.66
N ARG A 135 -4.75 10.24 11.82
CA ARG A 135 -3.73 10.56 10.80
C ARG A 135 -3.15 9.33 10.12
N ALA A 136 -2.99 8.24 10.87
CA ALA A 136 -2.54 6.97 10.35
C ALA A 136 -3.22 5.84 11.11
N ILE A 137 -3.27 4.69 10.49
CA ILE A 137 -3.89 3.47 10.99
C ILE A 137 -2.94 2.29 10.84
N GLY A 138 -3.17 1.24 11.58
CA GLY A 138 -2.45 -0.02 11.43
C GLY A 138 -3.11 -1.13 12.23
N ILE A 139 -2.64 -2.34 12.00
CA ILE A 139 -3.20 -3.54 12.61
C ILE A 139 -2.08 -4.52 12.97
N SER A 140 -2.32 -5.38 13.96
CA SER A 140 -1.41 -6.47 14.27
C SER A 140 -1.54 -7.61 13.24
N ALA A 141 -0.48 -8.40 13.05
CA ALA A 141 -0.49 -9.51 12.10
C ALA A 141 -1.59 -10.56 12.43
N ASN A 142 -1.89 -10.77 13.71
CA ASN A 142 -2.97 -11.65 14.16
C ASN A 142 -4.37 -11.00 14.12
N LYS A 143 -4.49 -9.75 13.66
CA LYS A 143 -5.75 -8.97 13.55
C LYS A 143 -6.48 -8.71 14.89
N GLU A 144 -5.84 -8.92 16.03
CA GLU A 144 -6.46 -8.73 17.36
C GLU A 144 -6.39 -7.28 17.85
N TYR A 145 -5.44 -6.48 17.34
CA TYR A 145 -5.20 -5.12 17.79
C TYR A 145 -5.08 -4.16 16.63
N VAL A 146 -5.65 -2.98 16.81
CA VAL A 146 -5.56 -1.87 15.85
C VAL A 146 -4.91 -0.65 16.49
N VAL A 147 -4.20 0.15 15.70
CA VAL A 147 -3.64 1.42 16.14
C VAL A 147 -4.29 2.57 15.40
N LYS A 148 -4.61 3.62 16.14
CA LYS A 148 -5.01 4.93 15.62
C LYS A 148 -3.95 5.95 16.03
N VAL A 149 -3.33 6.55 15.04
CA VAL A 149 -2.38 7.64 15.24
C VAL A 149 -3.13 8.96 15.14
N THR A 150 -3.07 9.78 16.17
CA THR A 150 -3.73 11.09 16.24
C THR A 150 -2.67 12.20 16.27
N LYS A 151 -3.06 13.46 16.20
CA LYS A 151 -2.14 14.58 16.36
C LYS A 151 -1.40 14.59 17.72
N LYS A 152 -1.97 13.97 18.75
CA LYS A 152 -1.48 14.07 20.14
C LYS A 152 -0.71 12.83 20.59
N GLU A 153 -1.12 11.65 20.12
CA GLU A 153 -0.72 10.37 20.69
C GLU A 153 -1.04 9.21 19.75
N VAL A 154 -0.49 8.05 20.07
CA VAL A 154 -0.70 6.78 19.40
C VAL A 154 -1.51 5.88 20.32
N GLN A 155 -2.67 5.45 19.87
CA GLN A 155 -3.65 4.70 20.67
C GLN A 155 -3.83 3.29 20.11
N VAL A 156 -3.76 2.28 20.97
CA VAL A 156 -4.00 0.86 20.64
C VAL A 156 -5.34 0.41 21.17
N PHE A 157 -6.07 -0.35 20.37
CA PHE A 157 -7.42 -0.85 20.65
C PHE A 157 -7.50 -2.36 20.38
N SER A 158 -8.32 -3.08 21.10
CA SER A 158 -8.74 -4.44 20.79
C SER A 158 -9.96 -4.49 19.86
N ASP A 159 -10.69 -3.40 19.77
CA ASP A 159 -11.85 -3.20 18.89
C ASP A 159 -11.84 -1.78 18.34
N TRP A 160 -12.20 -1.59 17.06
CA TRP A 160 -12.17 -0.27 16.42
C TRP A 160 -12.99 0.77 17.17
N ASN A 161 -14.14 0.39 17.69
CA ASN A 161 -15.07 1.31 18.37
C ASN A 161 -14.93 1.29 19.89
N GLY A 162 -13.97 0.53 20.44
CA GLY A 162 -13.73 0.39 21.87
C GLY A 162 -12.95 1.56 22.48
N GLU A 163 -12.65 1.43 23.77
CA GLU A 163 -11.72 2.31 24.47
C GLU A 163 -10.27 1.90 24.19
N PRO A 164 -9.30 2.83 24.16
CA PRO A 164 -7.92 2.48 24.00
C PRO A 164 -7.39 1.65 25.17
N ILE A 165 -6.76 0.54 24.88
CA ILE A 165 -6.11 -0.33 25.89
C ILE A 165 -4.71 0.19 26.26
N HIS A 166 -4.03 0.86 25.32
CA HIS A 166 -2.75 1.54 25.56
C HIS A 166 -2.73 2.88 24.82
N ILE A 167 -2.06 3.86 25.44
CA ILE A 167 -1.83 5.19 24.88
C ILE A 167 -0.35 5.52 25.00
N PHE A 168 0.32 5.72 23.86
CA PHE A 168 1.73 6.06 23.78
C PHE A 168 1.92 7.52 23.35
N LYS A 169 2.93 8.16 23.94
CA LYS A 169 3.38 9.50 23.51
C LYS A 169 4.32 9.36 22.30
N TYR A 170 4.37 10.38 21.49
CA TYR A 170 5.38 10.47 20.43
C TYR A 170 6.81 10.40 21.00
N PRO A 171 7.78 9.91 20.20
CA PRO A 171 9.19 9.91 20.59
C PRO A 171 9.65 11.32 20.97
N LYS A 172 10.71 11.40 21.77
CA LYS A 172 11.29 12.69 22.20
C LYS A 172 12.60 13.04 21.49
N GLY A 173 13.13 12.12 20.72
CA GLY A 173 14.41 12.26 20.01
C GLY A 173 14.94 10.88 19.61
N TYR A 174 16.22 10.84 19.27
CA TYR A 174 16.88 9.67 18.69
C TYR A 174 17.78 8.90 19.67
N GLY A 175 17.77 9.24 20.96
CA GLY A 175 18.60 8.61 21.97
C GLY A 175 19.90 9.36 22.29
N LYS A 176 20.90 8.64 22.79
CA LYS A 176 22.12 9.25 23.40
C LYS A 176 22.92 10.13 22.46
N ALA A 177 23.04 9.76 21.20
CA ALA A 177 23.81 10.55 20.22
C ALA A 177 23.28 11.98 20.04
N THR A 178 22.04 12.26 20.43
CA THR A 178 21.39 13.56 20.29
C THR A 178 21.14 14.29 21.62
N GLU A 179 21.66 13.79 22.75
CA GLU A 179 21.41 14.40 24.08
C GLU A 179 21.90 15.84 24.19
N ASN A 180 22.95 16.21 23.44
CA ASN A 180 23.59 17.53 23.50
C ASN A 180 23.21 18.44 22.33
N ILE A 181 22.31 18.04 21.46
CA ILE A 181 21.87 18.86 20.33
C ILE A 181 20.36 19.13 20.43
N LYS A 182 19.93 20.23 19.85
CA LYS A 182 18.53 20.62 19.80
C LYS A 182 17.83 19.80 18.75
N VAL A 183 16.96 18.88 19.17
CA VAL A 183 16.19 17.98 18.30
C VAL A 183 14.79 18.52 18.10
N ALA A 184 14.23 18.32 16.91
CA ALA A 184 12.87 18.67 16.55
C ALA A 184 11.85 18.08 17.54
N ASN A 185 10.83 18.88 17.86
CA ASN A 185 9.76 18.44 18.76
C ASN A 185 8.65 17.76 17.95
N PHE A 186 8.75 16.46 17.78
CA PHE A 186 7.83 15.64 16.98
C PHE A 186 6.35 15.81 17.34
N LYS A 187 6.03 16.18 18.58
CA LYS A 187 4.66 16.46 18.99
C LYS A 187 4.13 17.79 18.45
N LYS A 188 5.01 18.80 18.34
CA LYS A 188 4.66 20.17 17.99
C LYS A 188 4.58 20.37 16.47
N GLU A 189 5.52 19.81 15.74
CA GLU A 189 5.71 20.03 14.31
C GLU A 189 4.88 19.07 13.44
N GLY A 190 4.46 17.94 14.03
CA GLY A 190 3.54 16.99 13.41
C GLY A 190 4.26 16.02 12.49
N LEU A 191 4.62 14.86 13.01
CA LEU A 191 5.17 13.76 12.21
C LEU A 191 4.24 13.34 11.08
N ILE A 192 4.82 13.14 9.91
CA ILE A 192 4.18 12.42 8.82
C ILE A 192 4.39 10.93 9.11
N VAL A 193 3.31 10.23 9.42
CA VAL A 193 3.32 8.80 9.72
C VAL A 193 2.84 8.05 8.49
N LEU A 194 3.70 7.30 7.82
CA LEU A 194 3.33 6.51 6.65
C LEU A 194 2.83 5.13 7.03
N THR A 195 3.46 4.49 8.02
CA THR A 195 3.10 3.14 8.45
C THR A 195 3.04 3.06 9.97
N ALA A 196 2.04 2.37 10.48
CA ALA A 196 1.97 1.95 11.87
C ALA A 196 1.56 0.47 11.92
N ALA A 197 2.19 -0.32 12.78
CA ALA A 197 1.84 -1.72 13.00
C ALA A 197 1.85 -2.03 14.49
N VAL A 198 0.87 -2.79 14.94
CA VAL A 198 0.79 -3.22 16.35
C VAL A 198 1.46 -4.57 16.49
N PHE A 199 2.23 -4.75 17.56
CA PHE A 199 2.74 -6.07 17.93
C PHE A 199 1.58 -6.99 18.37
N ASN A 200 1.72 -8.29 18.18
CA ASN A 200 0.67 -9.27 18.44
C ASN A 200 0.21 -9.35 19.90
N ASP A 201 0.97 -8.78 20.82
CA ASP A 201 0.61 -8.66 22.23
C ASP A 201 -0.16 -7.37 22.58
N GLY A 202 -0.32 -6.47 21.62
CA GLY A 202 -0.99 -5.18 21.79
C GLY A 202 -0.19 -4.12 22.57
N LYS A 203 1.03 -4.45 23.06
CA LYS A 203 1.80 -3.60 23.99
C LYS A 203 2.85 -2.71 23.35
N ARG A 204 3.13 -2.92 22.07
CA ARG A 204 4.11 -2.14 21.32
C ARG A 204 3.55 -1.77 19.95
N VAL A 205 4.03 -0.66 19.40
CA VAL A 205 3.70 -0.17 18.07
C VAL A 205 4.98 0.17 17.31
N LEU A 206 5.13 -0.37 16.11
CA LEU A 206 6.08 0.11 15.12
C LEU A 206 5.47 1.34 14.46
N LEU A 207 6.20 2.46 14.48
CA LEU A 207 5.80 3.73 13.90
C LEU A 207 6.86 4.18 12.90
N ALA A 208 6.53 4.16 11.60
CA ALA A 208 7.42 4.64 10.55
C ALA A 208 7.00 6.05 10.11
N THR A 209 7.92 6.99 10.25
CA THR A 209 7.70 8.43 10.03
C THR A 209 8.80 9.01 9.15
N THR A 210 8.58 10.16 8.56
CA THR A 210 9.62 10.88 7.81
C THR A 210 10.84 11.23 8.66
N ASN A 211 10.69 11.29 9.99
CA ASN A 211 11.73 11.65 10.92
C ASN A 211 12.35 10.44 11.64
N GLY A 212 12.10 9.23 11.14
CA GLY A 212 12.68 8.01 11.69
C GLY A 212 11.66 6.90 11.92
N ILE A 213 12.16 5.72 12.26
CA ILE A 213 11.37 4.54 12.57
C ILE A 213 11.53 4.22 14.05
N PHE A 214 10.40 4.10 14.74
CA PHE A 214 10.37 3.97 16.19
C PHE A 214 9.52 2.80 16.64
N ILE A 215 9.88 2.21 17.78
CA ILE A 215 8.99 1.32 18.55
C ILE A 215 8.52 2.10 19.75
N LEU A 216 7.21 2.17 19.93
CA LEU A 216 6.57 2.74 21.11
C LEU A 216 6.10 1.63 22.03
N GLY A 217 6.30 1.79 23.31
CA GLY A 217 5.87 0.85 24.34
C GLY A 217 5.68 1.53 25.71
N GLU A 218 5.30 0.75 26.72
CA GLU A 218 5.04 1.26 28.08
C GLU A 218 6.27 1.91 28.73
N THR A 219 7.48 1.44 28.39
CA THR A 219 8.75 1.96 28.92
C THR A 219 9.29 3.18 28.18
N GLY A 220 8.63 3.61 27.11
CA GLY A 220 9.02 4.74 26.27
C GLY A 220 9.10 4.41 24.78
N SER A 221 10.01 5.06 24.09
CA SER A 221 10.26 4.85 22.66
C SER A 221 11.71 4.40 22.40
N GLU A 222 11.87 3.51 21.44
CA GLU A 222 13.14 3.08 20.88
C GLU A 222 13.25 3.60 19.44
N CYS A 223 14.35 4.24 19.06
CA CYS A 223 14.64 4.57 17.67
C CYS A 223 15.32 3.36 17.01
N VAL A 224 14.66 2.80 16.00
CA VAL A 224 15.18 1.67 15.22
C VAL A 224 16.04 2.17 14.06
N LEU A 225 15.55 3.21 13.36
CA LEU A 225 16.26 3.85 12.26
C LEU A 225 16.08 5.38 12.35
N PRO A 226 17.18 6.19 12.25
CA PRO A 226 18.58 5.74 12.18
C PRO A 226 19.03 5.03 13.47
N THR A 227 20.00 4.11 13.32
CA THR A 227 20.66 3.51 14.48
C THR A 227 21.57 4.51 15.18
N GLN A 228 21.97 4.22 16.42
CA GLN A 228 22.92 5.09 17.15
C GLN A 228 24.27 5.23 16.42
N GLU A 229 24.63 4.25 15.59
CA GLU A 229 25.85 4.23 14.79
C GLU A 229 25.74 5.08 13.50
N MET A 230 24.54 5.18 12.94
CA MET A 230 24.24 5.99 11.76
C MET A 230 24.04 7.48 12.10
N LEU A 231 23.57 7.78 13.30
CA LEU A 231 23.23 9.16 13.70
C LEU A 231 24.34 10.19 13.52
N PRO A 232 25.64 9.89 13.80
CA PRO A 232 26.73 10.87 13.54
C PRO A 232 26.75 11.34 12.09
N GLU A 233 26.61 10.46 11.13
CA GLU A 233 26.57 10.79 9.69
C GLU A 233 25.32 11.63 9.34
N PHE A 234 24.14 11.29 9.88
CA PHE A 234 22.93 12.11 9.69
C PHE A 234 23.07 13.51 10.28
N ILE A 235 23.75 13.64 11.41
CA ILE A 235 24.02 14.94 12.06
C ILE A 235 25.01 15.76 11.23
N GLU A 236 26.10 15.15 10.76
CA GLU A 236 27.08 15.79 9.89
C GLU A 236 26.43 16.30 8.61
N ASN A 237 25.74 15.44 7.88
CA ASN A 237 25.05 15.81 6.63
C ASN A 237 24.01 16.92 6.86
N PHE A 238 23.28 16.91 7.98
CA PHE A 238 22.32 17.96 8.30
C PHE A 238 23.02 19.32 8.47
N TYR A 239 24.09 19.39 9.25
CA TYR A 239 24.81 20.66 9.50
C TYR A 239 25.79 21.08 8.37
N GLU A 240 25.96 20.24 7.34
CA GLU A 240 26.54 20.68 6.06
C GLU A 240 25.55 21.55 5.25
N GLU A 241 24.27 21.34 5.41
CA GLU A 241 23.22 22.07 4.70
C GLU A 241 22.63 23.22 5.51
N TYR A 242 22.63 23.11 6.86
CA TYR A 242 21.96 24.03 7.79
C TYR A 242 22.96 24.60 8.83
N ASP A 243 22.59 25.74 9.40
CA ASP A 243 23.40 26.38 10.43
C ASP A 243 23.41 25.58 11.75
N GLU A 244 24.47 25.67 12.55
CA GLU A 244 24.68 24.93 13.81
C GLU A 244 23.59 25.22 14.88
N ASP A 245 22.90 26.35 14.79
CA ASP A 245 21.81 26.73 15.71
C ASP A 245 20.43 26.20 15.29
N GLU A 246 20.34 25.61 14.10
CA GLU A 246 19.09 24.98 13.65
C GLU A 246 18.76 23.72 14.46
N THR A 247 17.49 23.34 14.39
CA THR A 247 16.96 22.21 15.13
C THR A 247 17.14 20.95 14.29
N PHE A 248 18.00 20.04 14.73
CA PHE A 248 18.28 18.79 14.04
C PHE A 248 17.02 17.92 13.89
N GLU A 249 16.80 17.43 12.69
CA GLU A 249 15.84 16.37 12.41
C GLU A 249 16.36 15.45 11.32
N VAL A 250 16.03 14.16 11.44
CA VAL A 250 16.25 13.19 10.37
C VAL A 250 15.19 13.39 9.31
N SER A 251 15.57 13.35 8.03
CA SER A 251 14.65 13.28 6.90
C SER A 251 14.82 11.92 6.21
N LEU A 252 13.77 11.10 6.23
CA LEU A 252 13.71 9.86 5.47
C LEU A 252 12.74 10.04 4.31
N ASP A 253 13.26 9.95 3.09
CA ASP A 253 12.47 10.00 1.88
C ASP A 253 12.22 8.60 1.33
N TYR A 254 11.04 8.38 0.74
CA TYR A 254 10.66 7.12 0.09
C TYR A 254 10.94 5.88 0.95
N PHE A 255 10.67 5.97 2.24
CA PHE A 255 10.94 4.90 3.19
C PHE A 255 9.75 3.94 3.36
N HIS A 256 10.06 2.75 3.84
CA HIS A 256 9.08 1.75 4.23
C HIS A 256 9.53 1.07 5.53
N ALA A 257 8.59 0.44 6.21
CA ALA A 257 8.88 -0.47 7.33
C ALA A 257 7.83 -1.57 7.40
N SER A 258 8.27 -2.79 7.63
CA SER A 258 7.41 -3.96 7.82
C SER A 258 7.84 -4.72 9.05
N LEU A 259 6.85 -5.14 9.85
CA LEU A 259 7.04 -6.01 11.02
C LEU A 259 6.75 -7.45 10.62
N SER A 260 7.63 -8.38 10.97
CA SER A 260 7.39 -9.81 10.72
C SER A 260 6.16 -10.31 11.46
N PRO A 261 5.44 -11.33 10.95
CA PRO A 261 4.24 -11.86 11.57
C PRO A 261 4.45 -12.39 13.01
N ASP A 262 5.64 -12.87 13.32
CA ASP A 262 6.05 -13.32 14.66
C ASP A 262 6.55 -12.18 15.56
N ASN A 263 6.65 -10.98 15.03
CA ASN A 263 7.13 -9.75 15.66
C ASN A 263 8.60 -9.76 16.12
N THR A 264 9.41 -10.65 15.58
CA THR A 264 10.83 -10.78 15.94
C THR A 264 11.75 -10.02 15.00
N LYS A 265 11.26 -9.58 13.83
CA LYS A 265 12.05 -8.87 12.81
C LYS A 265 11.33 -7.63 12.29
N ILE A 266 12.12 -6.62 11.94
CA ILE A 266 11.69 -5.44 11.21
C ILE A 266 12.56 -5.36 9.95
N ALA A 267 11.92 -5.17 8.80
CA ALA A 267 12.63 -4.84 7.57
C ALA A 267 12.24 -3.44 7.11
N THR A 268 13.22 -2.66 6.67
CA THR A 268 13.05 -1.26 6.27
C THR A 268 14.08 -0.84 5.24
N GLY A 269 13.87 0.30 4.64
CA GLY A 269 14.80 1.00 3.77
C GLY A 269 14.25 2.39 3.46
N PHE A 270 15.10 3.24 2.90
CA PHE A 270 14.75 4.59 2.46
C PHE A 270 15.54 4.93 1.19
N GLN A 271 15.26 6.06 0.58
CA GLN A 271 15.94 6.49 -0.63
C GLN A 271 17.47 6.43 -0.48
N MET A 272 18.16 5.89 -1.48
CA MET A 272 19.62 5.70 -1.54
C MET A 272 20.19 4.76 -0.47
N SER A 273 19.33 4.02 0.27
CA SER A 273 19.80 3.07 1.26
C SER A 273 19.81 1.63 0.76
N GLU A 274 20.33 0.75 1.59
CA GLU A 274 20.16 -0.69 1.53
C GLU A 274 18.78 -1.10 2.11
N HIS A 275 18.37 -2.34 1.92
CA HIS A 275 17.36 -2.95 2.77
C HIS A 275 18.03 -3.35 4.09
N PHE A 276 17.49 -2.85 5.19
CA PHE A 276 17.94 -3.14 6.54
C PHE A 276 17.01 -4.16 7.19
N ILE A 277 17.59 -5.18 7.85
CA ILE A 277 16.83 -6.13 8.66
C ILE A 277 17.32 -6.04 10.10
N PHE A 278 16.39 -5.78 11.00
CA PHE A 278 16.59 -5.74 12.43
C PHE A 278 15.98 -6.98 13.06
N GLU A 279 16.66 -7.56 14.05
CA GLU A 279 16.16 -8.68 14.84
C GLU A 279 16.05 -8.29 16.32
N GLU A 280 14.99 -8.75 16.97
CA GLU A 280 14.81 -8.52 18.40
C GLU A 280 15.81 -9.36 19.20
N LYS A 281 16.69 -8.69 19.94
CA LYS A 281 17.67 -9.29 20.88
C LYS A 281 17.55 -8.57 22.23
N ASN A 282 17.31 -9.33 23.29
CA ASN A 282 17.13 -8.76 24.64
C ASN A 282 16.08 -7.65 24.73
N LYS A 283 14.97 -7.79 23.99
CA LYS A 283 13.85 -6.83 23.90
C LYS A 283 14.20 -5.51 23.17
N GLN A 284 15.27 -5.45 22.44
CA GLN A 284 15.66 -4.32 21.58
C GLN A 284 15.91 -4.82 20.17
N PHE A 285 15.57 -4.01 19.18
CA PHE A 285 15.82 -4.32 17.78
C PHE A 285 17.22 -3.88 17.39
N GLN A 286 18.03 -4.82 16.93
CA GLN A 286 19.42 -4.59 16.51
C GLN A 286 19.51 -4.84 15.01
N LEU A 287 20.20 -3.95 14.28
CA LEU A 287 20.53 -4.15 12.87
C LEU A 287 21.43 -5.38 12.74
N THR A 288 20.95 -6.38 12.01
CA THR A 288 21.66 -7.65 11.81
C THR A 288 22.04 -7.89 10.36
N SER A 289 21.35 -7.24 9.42
CA SER A 289 21.60 -7.47 8.01
C SER A 289 21.41 -6.21 7.19
N LYS A 290 22.26 -6.07 6.17
CA LYS A 290 22.22 -5.07 5.13
C LYS A 290 22.24 -5.76 3.79
N ILE A 291 21.27 -5.47 2.95
CA ILE A 291 21.11 -6.08 1.64
C ILE A 291 21.03 -4.94 0.62
N GLN A 292 22.02 -4.88 -0.27
CA GLN A 292 22.01 -3.89 -1.32
C GLN A 292 20.70 -3.95 -2.12
N ALA A 293 20.05 -2.82 -2.26
CA ALA A 293 18.85 -2.72 -3.09
C ALA A 293 19.19 -2.86 -4.58
N ARG A 294 18.28 -3.45 -5.36
CA ARG A 294 18.46 -3.54 -6.82
C ARG A 294 18.43 -2.17 -7.50
N SER A 295 17.82 -1.19 -6.87
CA SER A 295 17.68 0.18 -7.34
C SER A 295 17.77 1.13 -6.15
N GLU A 296 17.87 2.43 -6.42
CA GLU A 296 18.11 3.48 -5.43
C GLU A 296 17.01 3.65 -4.38
N TYR A 297 15.81 3.09 -4.62
CA TYR A 297 14.67 3.25 -3.73
C TYR A 297 14.18 1.89 -3.24
N PRO A 298 14.64 1.38 -2.08
CA PRO A 298 13.95 0.34 -1.35
C PRO A 298 12.51 0.80 -1.06
N HIS A 299 11.51 0.15 -1.64
CA HIS A 299 10.16 0.72 -1.72
C HIS A 299 9.11 -0.07 -0.97
N ALA A 300 9.22 -1.39 -0.94
CA ALA A 300 8.30 -2.26 -0.22
C ALA A 300 8.98 -3.54 0.26
N VAL A 301 8.47 -4.08 1.34
CA VAL A 301 8.91 -5.34 1.92
C VAL A 301 7.71 -6.16 2.38
N GLY A 302 7.75 -7.47 2.17
CA GLY A 302 6.76 -8.41 2.67
C GLY A 302 7.41 -9.62 3.32
N PHE A 303 7.13 -9.87 4.61
CA PHE A 303 7.41 -11.14 5.26
C PHE A 303 6.31 -12.14 4.95
N HIS A 304 6.67 -13.38 4.63
CA HIS A 304 5.68 -14.43 4.44
C HIS A 304 5.24 -15.01 5.80
N ASP A 305 3.93 -15.17 5.98
CA ASP A 305 3.38 -15.63 7.26
C ASP A 305 3.50 -17.14 7.52
N LYS A 306 3.76 -17.93 6.47
CA LYS A 306 3.89 -19.40 6.54
C LYS A 306 5.25 -19.92 6.09
N LEU A 307 5.87 -19.23 5.13
CA LEU A 307 7.22 -19.57 4.67
C LEU A 307 8.22 -18.75 5.49
N ASN A 308 9.36 -19.34 5.77
CA ASN A 308 10.49 -18.63 6.37
C ASN A 308 11.16 -17.72 5.33
N HIS A 309 10.44 -16.74 4.79
CA HIS A 309 10.84 -16.02 3.57
C HIS A 309 10.45 -14.53 3.64
N ILE A 310 11.24 -13.70 2.96
CA ILE A 310 11.02 -12.27 2.79
C ILE A 310 11.12 -11.89 1.33
N ALA A 311 10.29 -10.96 0.88
CA ALA A 311 10.39 -10.31 -0.43
C ALA A 311 10.75 -8.84 -0.26
N LEU A 312 11.73 -8.36 -1.02
CA LEU A 312 12.32 -7.03 -0.97
C LEU A 312 12.19 -6.38 -2.35
N ALA A 313 11.48 -5.27 -2.43
CA ALA A 313 11.28 -4.55 -3.67
C ALA A 313 12.02 -3.21 -3.68
N SER A 314 12.63 -2.91 -4.80
CA SER A 314 13.21 -1.58 -5.07
C SER A 314 12.72 -1.06 -6.42
N CYS A 315 12.61 0.25 -6.55
CA CYS A 315 12.10 0.88 -7.76
C CYS A 315 12.93 2.12 -8.13
N HIS A 316 12.51 2.75 -9.22
CA HIS A 316 13.14 3.86 -9.92
C HIS A 316 14.41 3.46 -10.69
N TYR A 317 14.65 4.17 -11.80
CA TYR A 317 15.68 3.85 -12.79
C TYR A 317 15.55 2.46 -13.44
N GLN A 318 16.51 2.07 -14.23
CA GLN A 318 16.44 0.90 -15.11
C GLN A 318 16.55 -0.47 -14.39
N GLN A 319 16.63 -0.47 -13.05
CA GLN A 319 16.98 -1.68 -12.28
C GLN A 319 15.94 -2.06 -11.24
N SER A 320 14.71 -1.57 -11.39
CA SER A 320 13.62 -1.95 -10.47
C SER A 320 13.36 -3.46 -10.47
N GLY A 321 12.91 -3.99 -9.35
CA GLY A 321 12.56 -5.40 -9.24
C GLY A 321 12.35 -5.87 -7.82
N VAL A 322 12.03 -7.16 -7.72
CA VAL A 322 11.78 -7.86 -6.45
C VAL A 322 12.70 -9.04 -6.32
N ILE A 323 13.38 -9.11 -5.19
CA ILE A 323 14.17 -10.29 -4.79
C ILE A 323 13.52 -10.93 -3.58
N GLY A 324 13.66 -12.25 -3.48
CA GLY A 324 13.23 -13.02 -2.33
C GLY A 324 14.41 -13.65 -1.61
N MET A 325 14.25 -13.97 -0.33
CA MET A 325 15.30 -14.65 0.44
C MET A 325 14.69 -15.50 1.55
N ASP A 326 15.23 -16.70 1.76
CA ASP A 326 14.93 -17.50 2.95
C ASP A 326 15.58 -16.85 4.18
N LEU A 327 14.80 -16.61 5.23
CA LEU A 327 15.25 -15.96 6.47
C LEU A 327 16.28 -16.80 7.25
N SER A 328 16.47 -18.07 6.91
CA SER A 328 17.56 -18.90 7.50
C SER A 328 18.95 -18.44 7.06
N HIS A 329 19.05 -17.61 6.01
CA HIS A 329 20.31 -17.00 5.58
C HIS A 329 20.74 -15.80 6.45
N LEU A 330 19.87 -15.31 7.36
CA LEU A 330 20.21 -14.22 8.27
C LEU A 330 21.13 -14.71 9.41
N PRO A 331 22.06 -13.88 9.89
CA PRO A 331 22.37 -12.53 9.42
C PRO A 331 23.17 -12.53 8.11
N ILE A 332 22.99 -11.50 7.30
CA ILE A 332 23.65 -11.39 5.99
C ILE A 332 24.13 -9.93 5.75
N GLU A 333 25.30 -9.80 5.12
CA GLU A 333 25.74 -8.58 4.48
C GLU A 333 25.96 -8.93 3.00
N ALA A 334 25.11 -8.38 2.13
CA ALA A 334 25.10 -8.70 0.71
C ALA A 334 25.33 -7.43 -0.11
N ASN A 335 26.54 -7.31 -0.62
CA ASN A 335 26.93 -6.27 -1.59
C ASN A 335 27.14 -7.01 -2.94
N THR A 336 26.06 -7.13 -3.73
CA THR A 336 26.09 -7.94 -4.96
C THR A 336 25.84 -7.08 -6.19
N SER A 337 26.53 -7.39 -7.28
CA SER A 337 26.17 -6.94 -8.61
C SER A 337 25.00 -7.79 -9.11
N TRP A 338 23.76 -7.35 -8.92
CA TRP A 338 22.53 -8.08 -9.29
C TRP A 338 22.46 -8.56 -10.75
N TYR A 339 23.35 -8.08 -11.62
CA TYR A 339 23.38 -8.40 -13.06
C TYR A 339 24.55 -9.27 -13.49
N GLN A 340 25.64 -9.26 -12.73
CA GLN A 340 26.87 -9.98 -13.12
C GLN A 340 27.09 -11.23 -12.27
N ASP A 341 26.82 -11.15 -10.96
CA ASP A 341 27.04 -12.22 -9.99
C ASP A 341 25.84 -12.28 -9.05
N PHE A 342 24.71 -12.81 -9.55
CA PHE A 342 23.52 -12.98 -8.74
C PHE A 342 23.81 -13.98 -7.61
N ASP A 343 23.68 -13.51 -6.38
CA ASP A 343 23.91 -14.31 -5.18
C ASP A 343 22.82 -15.39 -5.05
N ASP A 344 23.19 -16.66 -5.04
CA ASP A 344 22.30 -17.81 -5.01
C ASP A 344 21.45 -17.97 -3.74
N ARG A 345 21.74 -17.14 -2.71
CA ARG A 345 20.89 -17.00 -1.51
C ARG A 345 19.59 -16.26 -1.77
N PHE A 346 19.47 -15.57 -2.90
CA PHE A 346 18.30 -14.82 -3.29
C PHE A 346 17.53 -15.48 -4.43
N ASP A 347 16.22 -15.34 -4.39
CA ASP A 347 15.32 -15.70 -5.48
C ASP A 347 15.04 -14.44 -6.33
N GLN A 348 15.26 -14.49 -7.62
CA GLN A 348 14.86 -13.42 -8.53
C GLN A 348 13.37 -13.55 -8.84
N MET A 349 12.55 -12.73 -8.17
CA MET A 349 11.10 -12.85 -8.27
C MET A 349 10.52 -12.07 -9.45
N ASN A 350 11.03 -10.89 -9.71
CA ASN A 350 10.58 -10.06 -10.83
C ASN A 350 11.63 -9.01 -11.20
N ASP A 351 11.69 -8.66 -12.49
CA ASP A 351 12.49 -7.58 -13.05
C ASP A 351 11.58 -6.47 -13.60
N ASN A 352 12.04 -5.23 -13.46
CA ASN A 352 11.42 -4.04 -14.06
C ASN A 352 10.01 -3.67 -13.57
N LEU A 353 9.54 -4.20 -12.44
CA LEU A 353 8.30 -3.75 -11.81
C LEU A 353 8.57 -2.79 -10.63
N TRP A 354 7.84 -1.70 -10.62
CA TRP A 354 7.80 -0.77 -9.48
C TRP A 354 6.70 -1.23 -8.53
N ILE A 355 7.10 -1.86 -7.43
CA ILE A 355 6.19 -2.46 -6.47
C ILE A 355 6.05 -1.56 -5.25
N PHE A 356 4.82 -1.19 -4.89
CA PHE A 356 4.49 -0.33 -3.76
C PHE A 356 3.84 -1.10 -2.59
N SER A 357 3.36 -2.31 -2.84
CA SER A 357 2.73 -3.14 -1.81
C SER A 357 3.04 -4.61 -2.04
N ILE A 358 3.44 -5.32 -0.99
CA ILE A 358 3.74 -6.75 -1.01
C ILE A 358 2.90 -7.43 0.06
N LEU A 359 2.16 -8.47 -0.34
CA LEU A 359 1.29 -9.21 0.58
C LEU A 359 1.48 -10.72 0.40
N PRO A 360 1.75 -11.50 1.48
CA PRO A 360 1.91 -12.94 1.38
C PRO A 360 0.60 -13.63 1.00
N TYR A 361 0.66 -14.53 0.02
CA TYR A 361 -0.50 -15.26 -0.48
C TYR A 361 -0.12 -16.65 -0.97
N LYS A 362 -0.81 -17.69 -0.51
CA LYS A 362 -0.51 -19.11 -0.81
C LYS A 362 0.97 -19.44 -0.54
N GLU A 363 1.69 -19.93 -1.54
CA GLU A 363 3.13 -20.25 -1.50
C GLU A 363 3.99 -19.12 -2.09
N GLY A 364 3.43 -17.90 -2.20
CA GLY A 364 4.13 -16.77 -2.80
C GLY A 364 3.58 -15.43 -2.32
N TYR A 365 3.61 -14.44 -3.19
CA TYR A 365 3.25 -13.06 -2.88
C TYR A 365 2.34 -12.45 -3.93
N LEU A 366 1.46 -11.57 -3.49
CA LEU A 366 0.83 -10.57 -4.33
C LEU A 366 1.70 -9.32 -4.32
N LEU A 367 2.11 -8.87 -5.50
CA LEU A 367 2.94 -7.70 -5.74
C LEU A 367 2.11 -6.63 -6.41
N GLY A 368 1.81 -5.56 -5.69
CA GLY A 368 1.04 -4.41 -6.21
C GLY A 368 1.94 -3.40 -6.92
N ALA A 369 1.75 -3.22 -8.22
CA ALA A 369 2.61 -2.44 -9.09
C ALA A 369 2.06 -1.04 -9.42
N ASN A 370 2.92 -0.18 -9.97
CA ASN A 370 2.61 1.20 -10.39
C ASN A 370 1.62 1.31 -11.56
N ASN A 371 1.52 0.28 -12.37
CA ASN A 371 0.69 0.25 -13.59
C ASN A 371 -0.68 -0.41 -13.39
N GLY A 372 -1.11 -0.59 -12.13
CA GLY A 372 -2.42 -1.16 -11.81
C GLY A 372 -2.49 -2.68 -11.80
N TYR A 373 -1.36 -3.36 -11.95
CA TYR A 373 -1.29 -4.81 -11.86
C TYR A 373 -1.00 -5.27 -10.44
N ILE A 374 -1.64 -6.36 -10.07
CA ILE A 374 -1.30 -7.18 -8.93
C ILE A 374 -0.77 -8.50 -9.50
N TRP A 375 0.50 -8.77 -9.29
CA TRP A 375 1.14 -10.00 -9.74
C TRP A 375 1.19 -11.00 -8.59
N TYR A 376 0.71 -12.22 -8.81
CA TYR A 376 1.06 -13.35 -7.96
C TYR A 376 2.35 -13.95 -8.47
N ILE A 377 3.31 -14.19 -7.59
CA ILE A 377 4.60 -14.84 -7.91
C ILE A 377 4.98 -15.78 -6.78
N ASN A 378 5.29 -17.02 -7.15
CA ASN A 378 5.85 -18.00 -6.25
C ASN A 378 7.40 -17.96 -6.36
N PRO A 379 8.13 -17.57 -5.29
CA PRO A 379 9.59 -17.42 -5.36
C PRO A 379 10.33 -18.73 -5.66
N LYS A 380 9.75 -19.88 -5.28
CA LYS A 380 10.36 -21.20 -5.51
C LYS A 380 9.97 -21.84 -6.85
N ASN A 381 8.97 -21.30 -7.51
CA ASN A 381 8.51 -21.73 -8.83
C ASN A 381 8.05 -20.50 -9.65
N PRO A 382 8.96 -19.79 -10.33
CA PRO A 382 8.64 -18.56 -11.06
C PRO A 382 7.61 -18.73 -12.20
N GLU A 383 7.38 -19.97 -12.66
CA GLU A 383 6.32 -20.29 -13.63
C GLU A 383 4.92 -20.31 -12.99
N ASP A 384 4.84 -20.47 -11.66
CA ASP A 384 3.60 -20.33 -10.90
C ASP A 384 3.35 -18.85 -10.58
N LYS A 385 2.83 -18.17 -11.57
CA LYS A 385 2.56 -16.74 -11.59
C LYS A 385 1.17 -16.46 -12.14
N ALA A 386 0.57 -15.35 -11.75
CA ALA A 386 -0.76 -14.91 -12.21
C ALA A 386 -0.89 -13.39 -12.11
N TYR A 387 -1.89 -12.82 -12.79
CA TYR A 387 -2.13 -11.38 -12.75
C TYR A 387 -3.59 -11.02 -12.49
N LEU A 388 -3.78 -9.83 -11.92
CA LEU A 388 -5.06 -9.13 -11.79
C LEU A 388 -4.81 -7.65 -12.06
N HIS A 389 -5.48 -7.09 -13.07
CA HIS A 389 -5.41 -5.66 -13.36
C HIS A 389 -6.63 -4.94 -12.79
N VAL A 390 -6.40 -3.88 -12.03
CA VAL A 390 -7.45 -3.08 -11.38
C VAL A 390 -7.45 -1.62 -11.80
N GLY A 391 -6.39 -1.21 -12.49
CA GLY A 391 -6.13 0.17 -12.91
C GLY A 391 -5.61 1.05 -11.77
N GLY A 392 -4.66 1.91 -12.09
CA GLY A 392 -3.98 2.80 -11.14
C GLY A 392 -2.97 2.12 -10.22
N THR A 393 -1.95 2.86 -9.81
CA THR A 393 -0.90 2.36 -8.92
C THR A 393 -1.48 1.76 -7.64
N ILE A 394 -1.04 0.55 -7.29
CA ILE A 394 -1.47 -0.16 -6.08
C ILE A 394 -0.67 0.36 -4.88
N MET A 395 -1.31 1.11 -4.00
CA MET A 395 -0.63 1.73 -2.86
C MET A 395 -0.65 0.86 -1.61
N SER A 396 -1.72 0.11 -1.40
CA SER A 396 -1.88 -0.71 -0.20
C SER A 396 -2.80 -1.89 -0.46
N MET A 397 -2.53 -3.00 0.19
CA MET A 397 -3.35 -4.21 0.14
C MET A 397 -3.46 -4.82 1.54
N ASP A 398 -4.60 -5.43 1.85
CA ASP A 398 -4.75 -6.27 3.05
C ASP A 398 -5.79 -7.37 2.83
N PHE A 399 -5.63 -8.48 3.55
CA PHE A 399 -6.59 -9.57 3.55
C PHE A 399 -7.55 -9.50 4.73
N SER A 400 -8.76 -10.04 4.56
CA SER A 400 -9.58 -10.48 5.70
C SER A 400 -8.84 -11.51 6.55
N ALA A 401 -9.23 -11.65 7.82
CA ALA A 401 -8.57 -12.58 8.75
C ALA A 401 -8.58 -14.04 8.26
N ASP A 402 -9.64 -14.45 7.57
CA ASP A 402 -9.78 -15.77 6.95
C ASP A 402 -9.16 -15.87 5.55
N LYS A 403 -8.53 -14.80 5.06
CA LYS A 403 -7.92 -14.66 3.72
C LYS A 403 -8.86 -14.91 2.54
N LYS A 404 -10.17 -14.86 2.76
CA LYS A 404 -11.16 -15.02 1.68
C LYS A 404 -11.38 -13.75 0.88
N HIS A 405 -11.09 -12.59 1.46
CA HIS A 405 -11.25 -11.31 0.79
C HIS A 405 -9.93 -10.55 0.75
N LEU A 406 -9.56 -10.09 -0.45
CA LEU A 406 -8.49 -9.13 -0.68
C LEU A 406 -9.10 -7.74 -0.81
N VAL A 407 -8.52 -6.76 -0.13
CA VAL A 407 -8.87 -5.34 -0.31
C VAL A 407 -7.66 -4.60 -0.83
N VAL A 408 -7.87 -3.81 -1.87
CA VAL A 408 -6.85 -3.09 -2.61
C VAL A 408 -7.16 -1.61 -2.60
N GLY A 409 -6.18 -0.79 -2.24
CA GLY A 409 -6.23 0.67 -2.33
C GLY A 409 -5.30 1.18 -3.43
N THR A 410 -5.78 2.11 -4.25
CA THR A 410 -5.04 2.66 -5.38
C THR A 410 -4.71 4.14 -5.22
N PHE A 411 -3.71 4.61 -5.95
CA PHE A 411 -3.37 6.04 -6.06
C PHE A 411 -4.51 6.88 -6.65
N SER A 412 -5.33 6.29 -7.51
CA SER A 412 -6.49 6.93 -8.13
C SER A 412 -7.73 7.02 -7.23
N GLY A 413 -7.62 6.64 -5.95
CA GLY A 413 -8.69 6.78 -4.97
C GLY A 413 -9.70 5.63 -4.95
N TYR A 414 -9.45 4.55 -5.66
CA TYR A 414 -10.28 3.37 -5.57
C TYR A 414 -9.90 2.50 -4.38
N VAL A 415 -10.93 1.97 -3.72
CA VAL A 415 -10.83 0.83 -2.80
C VAL A 415 -11.65 -0.30 -3.39
N ILE A 416 -11.03 -1.46 -3.61
CA ILE A 416 -11.66 -2.57 -4.31
C ILE A 416 -11.58 -3.81 -3.43
N LYS A 417 -12.72 -4.48 -3.25
CA LYS A 417 -12.81 -5.73 -2.51
C LYS A 417 -13.04 -6.90 -3.46
N PHE A 418 -12.19 -7.92 -3.34
CA PHE A 418 -12.28 -9.16 -4.11
C PHE A 418 -12.61 -10.35 -3.22
N ASP A 419 -13.46 -11.25 -3.72
CA ASP A 419 -13.60 -12.60 -3.20
C ASP A 419 -12.53 -13.50 -3.86
N MET A 420 -11.63 -14.02 -3.02
CA MET A 420 -10.52 -14.89 -3.43
C MET A 420 -10.88 -16.37 -3.41
N THR A 421 -12.16 -16.70 -3.09
CA THR A 421 -12.68 -18.07 -3.06
C THR A 421 -13.45 -18.44 -4.33
N ALA A 422 -13.54 -17.55 -5.29
CA ALA A 422 -14.19 -17.80 -6.57
C ALA A 422 -13.58 -19.03 -7.26
N THR A 423 -14.42 -19.89 -7.79
CA THR A 423 -14.02 -21.12 -8.48
C THR A 423 -13.78 -20.92 -9.96
N GLU A 424 -14.25 -19.80 -10.50
CA GLU A 424 -14.15 -19.43 -11.89
C GLU A 424 -13.61 -17.99 -12.04
N ARG A 425 -12.97 -17.73 -13.15
CA ARG A 425 -12.52 -16.40 -13.54
C ARG A 425 -13.72 -15.48 -13.78
N ASP A 426 -13.73 -14.31 -13.17
CA ASP A 426 -14.72 -13.28 -13.46
C ASP A 426 -14.42 -12.64 -14.83
N LYS A 427 -15.29 -12.85 -15.81
CA LYS A 427 -15.16 -12.32 -17.16
C LYS A 427 -15.26 -10.79 -17.26
N THR A 428 -15.69 -10.15 -16.19
CA THR A 428 -15.75 -8.68 -16.12
C THR A 428 -14.42 -8.05 -15.66
N LEU A 429 -13.45 -8.88 -15.29
CA LEU A 429 -12.11 -8.46 -14.87
C LEU A 429 -11.06 -8.77 -15.93
N VAL A 430 -9.96 -8.03 -15.86
CA VAL A 430 -8.73 -8.34 -16.59
C VAL A 430 -7.83 -9.14 -15.64
N THR A 431 -7.85 -10.45 -15.76
CA THR A 431 -7.14 -11.36 -14.84
C THR A 431 -7.07 -12.77 -15.40
N ASP A 432 -6.08 -13.54 -15.00
CA ASP A 432 -6.05 -15.01 -15.12
C ASP A 432 -6.29 -15.73 -13.78
N MET A 433 -6.51 -14.96 -12.70
CA MET A 433 -6.84 -15.48 -11.38
C MET A 433 -8.34 -15.80 -11.24
N ASN A 434 -8.67 -16.81 -10.44
CA ASN A 434 -10.05 -17.08 -10.01
C ASN A 434 -10.42 -16.13 -8.86
N VAL A 435 -10.86 -14.95 -9.20
CA VAL A 435 -11.28 -13.89 -8.25
C VAL A 435 -12.54 -13.22 -8.75
N LYS A 436 -13.31 -12.62 -7.84
CA LYS A 436 -14.51 -11.85 -8.17
C LYS A 436 -14.52 -10.52 -7.44
N GLU A 437 -14.73 -9.42 -8.14
CA GLU A 437 -14.95 -8.12 -7.51
C GLU A 437 -16.33 -8.08 -6.85
N THR A 438 -16.37 -7.80 -5.55
CA THR A 438 -17.64 -7.72 -4.78
C THR A 438 -18.09 -6.30 -4.53
N ASN A 439 -17.14 -5.41 -4.23
CA ASN A 439 -17.43 -4.02 -3.92
C ASN A 439 -16.30 -3.12 -4.47
N ARG A 440 -16.67 -1.90 -4.85
CA ARG A 440 -15.73 -0.84 -5.17
C ARG A 440 -16.22 0.47 -4.56
N TRP A 441 -15.31 1.23 -4.00
CA TRP A 441 -15.54 2.59 -3.52
C TRP A 441 -14.58 3.53 -4.25
N ALA A 442 -15.01 4.77 -4.50
CA ALA A 442 -14.14 5.82 -5.00
C ALA A 442 -14.12 6.98 -3.99
N ILE A 443 -12.93 7.33 -3.50
CA ILE A 443 -12.70 8.42 -2.56
C ILE A 443 -12.01 9.55 -3.31
N TRP A 444 -12.81 10.50 -3.80
CA TRP A 444 -12.36 11.62 -4.61
C TRP A 444 -12.57 12.95 -3.88
N GLN A 445 -11.79 13.97 -4.26
CA GLN A 445 -11.65 15.20 -3.48
C GLN A 445 -12.96 15.96 -3.32
N ASP A 446 -13.69 16.16 -4.39
CA ASP A 446 -14.84 17.06 -4.46
C ASP A 446 -16.19 16.35 -4.32
N THR A 447 -16.16 15.08 -3.90
CA THR A 447 -17.37 14.29 -3.71
C THR A 447 -17.38 13.65 -2.33
N GLU A 448 -18.58 13.32 -1.83
CA GLU A 448 -18.69 12.26 -0.82
C GLU A 448 -18.19 10.94 -1.45
N PRO A 449 -17.60 10.04 -0.65
CA PRO A 449 -17.14 8.75 -1.17
C PRO A 449 -18.26 8.02 -1.93
N LEU A 450 -17.96 7.60 -3.15
CA LEU A 450 -18.91 6.89 -4.01
C LEU A 450 -18.85 5.40 -3.72
N ILE A 451 -20.00 4.76 -3.66
CA ILE A 451 -20.17 3.30 -3.63
C ILE A 451 -20.52 2.87 -5.05
N TRP A 452 -19.70 1.99 -5.61
CA TRP A 452 -19.83 1.60 -7.02
C TRP A 452 -20.11 0.10 -7.18
#